data_6b9e40f0001791d7bcf37241bcb8a2d7
#
_entry.id   6b9e40f0001791d7bcf37241bcb8a2d7
#
_cell.length_a   1.000
_cell.length_b   1.000
_cell.length_c   1.000
_cell.angle_alpha   90.00
_cell.angle_beta   90.00
_cell.angle_gamma   90.00
#
_symmetry.space_group_name_H-M   'P 1'
#
loop_
_entity.id
_entity.type
_entity.pdbx_description
1 polymer ?
#
loop_
_entity_poly.entity_id
_entity_poly.type
_entity_poly.pdbx_seq_one_letter_code
_entity_poly.pdbx_strand_id
1 'polypeptide(L)'
;MIRPEPAQLDAAHELLARLAGEHGLSQLRHGDEFGEIVAVVADGRTYFDVVAFEDAVEGRLGWRPDVVSAAAPGARPGRAVGATSNVA
;
A
#
# COMPACT_ATOMS: atom_id res chain seq x y z
N MET A 1 4.23 10.91 -12.93
CA MET A 1 3.81 10.35 -11.64
C MET A 1 4.98 9.60 -11.03
N ILE A 2 5.33 9.94 -9.81
CA ILE A 2 6.50 9.36 -9.14
C ILE A 2 6.05 8.17 -8.32
N ARG A 3 6.68 7.01 -8.55
CA ARG A 3 6.44 5.83 -7.74
C ARG A 3 7.46 5.75 -6.61
N PRO A 4 7.04 5.28 -5.44
CA PRO A 4 7.96 5.18 -4.32
C PRO A 4 8.88 3.97 -4.46
N GLU A 5 10.07 4.07 -3.89
CA GLU A 5 10.93 2.91 -3.72
C GLU A 5 10.45 2.09 -2.52
N PRO A 6 10.75 0.79 -2.48
CA PRO A 6 10.35 -0.01 -1.33
C PRO A 6 10.78 0.56 0.01
N ALA A 7 11.97 1.14 0.08
CA ALA A 7 12.45 1.75 1.33
C ALA A 7 11.59 2.95 1.74
N GLN A 8 11.04 3.69 0.77
CA GLN A 8 10.15 4.81 1.09
C GLN A 8 8.83 4.30 1.66
N LEU A 9 8.32 3.20 1.12
CA LEU A 9 7.11 2.58 1.67
C LEU A 9 7.33 2.16 3.11
N ASP A 10 8.45 1.50 3.38
CA ASP A 10 8.75 1.04 4.74
C ASP A 10 8.92 2.22 5.69
N ALA A 11 9.60 3.26 5.26
CA ALA A 11 9.83 4.43 6.10
C ALA A 11 8.52 5.14 6.46
N ALA A 12 7.53 5.09 5.59
CA ALA A 12 6.25 5.76 5.79
C ALA A 12 5.16 4.83 6.32
N HIS A 13 5.54 3.63 6.80
CA HIS A 13 4.55 2.58 7.06
C HIS A 13 3.47 2.98 8.06
N GLU A 14 3.80 3.76 9.09
CA GLU A 14 2.79 4.16 10.07
C GLU A 14 1.75 5.09 9.47
N LEU A 15 2.20 6.06 8.69
CA LEU A 15 1.28 6.95 7.99
C LEU A 15 0.44 6.19 6.98
N LEU A 16 1.08 5.28 6.23
CA LEU A 16 0.36 4.46 5.25
C LEU A 16 -0.71 3.62 5.92
N ALA A 17 -0.39 3.00 7.05
CA ALA A 17 -1.37 2.17 7.77
C ALA A 17 -2.56 3.00 8.24
N ARG A 18 -2.30 4.21 8.73
CA ARG A 18 -3.37 5.08 9.20
C ARG A 18 -4.27 5.52 8.05
N LEU A 19 -3.67 5.99 6.95
CA LEU A 19 -4.45 6.40 5.79
C LEU A 19 -5.22 5.22 5.20
N ALA A 20 -4.59 4.05 5.15
CA ALA A 20 -5.26 2.84 4.65
C ALA A 20 -6.49 2.53 5.49
N GLY A 21 -6.37 2.60 6.81
CA GLY A 21 -7.50 2.34 7.69
C GLY A 21 -8.67 3.28 7.44
N GLU A 22 -8.37 4.54 7.11
CA GLU A 22 -9.41 5.52 6.81
C GLU A 22 -10.16 5.18 5.53
N HIS A 23 -9.55 4.40 4.65
CA HIS A 23 -10.15 4.04 3.37
C HIS A 23 -10.52 2.56 3.29
N GLY A 24 -10.55 1.88 4.42
CA GLY A 24 -10.98 0.48 4.45
C GLY A 24 -9.96 -0.51 3.92
N LEU A 25 -8.69 -0.15 3.93
CA LEU A 25 -7.60 -1.03 3.50
C LEU A 25 -6.79 -1.47 4.70
N SER A 26 -6.22 -2.67 4.62
CA SER A 26 -5.42 -3.22 5.71
C SER A 26 -4.37 -4.18 5.16
N GLN A 27 -3.47 -4.61 6.03
CA GLN A 27 -2.46 -5.61 5.73
C GLN A 27 -1.66 -5.24 4.48
N LEU A 28 -1.08 -4.06 4.51
CA LEU A 28 -0.29 -3.56 3.39
C LEU A 28 0.99 -4.39 3.24
N ARG A 29 1.21 -4.91 2.04
CA ARG A 29 2.39 -5.70 1.73
C ARG A 29 3.03 -5.19 0.46
N HIS A 30 4.32 -5.39 0.33
CA HIS A 30 5.00 -5.07 -0.92
C HIS A 30 4.49 -6.00 -2.00
N GLY A 31 4.26 -5.46 -3.19
CA GLY A 31 3.90 -6.27 -4.35
C GLY A 31 5.13 -6.63 -5.16
N ASP A 32 4.90 -7.34 -6.26
CA ASP A 32 5.97 -7.78 -7.16
C ASP A 32 6.61 -6.61 -7.91
N GLU A 33 5.82 -5.60 -8.22
CA GLU A 33 6.29 -4.53 -9.06
C GLU A 33 6.78 -3.36 -8.24
N PHE A 34 7.65 -2.57 -8.84
CA PHE A 34 8.22 -1.41 -8.17
C PHE A 34 7.11 -0.43 -7.76
N GLY A 35 7.12 -0.03 -6.51
CA GLY A 35 6.13 0.93 -6.00
C GLY A 35 4.74 0.36 -5.77
N GLU A 36 4.59 -0.96 -5.81
CA GLU A 36 3.31 -1.61 -5.66
C GLU A 36 3.05 -2.00 -4.21
N ILE A 37 1.81 -1.79 -3.79
CA ILE A 37 1.32 -2.27 -2.49
C ILE A 37 0.15 -3.21 -2.76
N VAL A 38 0.19 -4.39 -2.14
CA VAL A 38 -0.95 -5.31 -2.14
C VAL A 38 -1.66 -5.14 -0.80
N ALA A 39 -2.96 -4.83 -0.84
CA ALA A 39 -3.72 -4.53 0.36
C ALA A 39 -5.01 -5.33 0.41
N VAL A 40 -5.46 -5.64 1.61
CA VAL A 40 -6.77 -6.26 1.81
C VAL A 40 -7.81 -5.14 1.79
N VAL A 41 -8.80 -5.27 0.93
CA VAL A 41 -9.89 -4.30 0.80
C VAL A 41 -11.08 -4.82 1.59
N ALA A 42 -11.58 -4.01 2.52
CA ALA A 42 -12.69 -4.43 3.37
C ALA A 42 -13.98 -4.61 2.55
N ASP A 43 -14.86 -5.47 3.03
CA ASP A 43 -16.16 -5.67 2.40
C ASP A 43 -16.90 -4.34 2.32
N GLY A 44 -17.57 -4.11 1.21
CA GLY A 44 -18.31 -2.87 0.99
C GLY A 44 -17.48 -1.73 0.46
N ARG A 45 -16.16 -1.88 0.41
CA ARG A 45 -15.28 -0.90 -0.20
C ARG A 45 -15.07 -1.24 -1.66
N THR A 46 -14.74 -0.24 -2.45
CA THR A 46 -14.64 -0.39 -3.90
C THR A 46 -13.29 0.12 -4.40
N TYR A 47 -13.08 0.00 -5.70
CA TYR A 47 -11.92 0.56 -6.36
C TYR A 47 -11.78 2.06 -6.09
N PHE A 48 -12.90 2.78 -5.90
CA PHE A 48 -12.84 4.21 -5.59
C PHE A 48 -12.14 4.45 -4.25
N ASP A 49 -12.31 3.55 -3.29
CA ASP A 49 -11.61 3.69 -2.01
C ASP A 49 -10.12 3.47 -2.18
N VAL A 50 -9.73 2.56 -3.07
CA VAL A 50 -8.33 2.32 -3.37
C VAL A 50 -7.70 3.57 -4.00
N VAL A 51 -8.39 4.17 -4.98
CA VAL A 51 -7.88 5.39 -5.62
C VAL A 51 -7.83 6.54 -4.62
N ALA A 52 -8.83 6.65 -3.75
CA ALA A 52 -8.83 7.70 -2.73
C ALA A 52 -7.64 7.55 -1.78
N PHE A 53 -7.28 6.32 -1.43
CA PHE A 53 -6.09 6.08 -0.63
C PHE A 53 -4.82 6.51 -1.38
N GLU A 54 -4.70 6.12 -2.64
CA GLU A 54 -3.55 6.53 -3.45
C GLU A 54 -3.45 8.05 -3.53
N ASP A 55 -4.58 8.73 -3.72
CA ASP A 55 -4.63 10.20 -3.78
C ASP A 55 -4.19 10.81 -2.45
N ALA A 56 -4.66 10.23 -1.33
CA ALA A 56 -4.31 10.75 -0.01
C ALA A 56 -2.81 10.60 0.26
N VAL A 57 -2.22 9.49 -0.16
CA VAL A 57 -0.79 9.27 -0.01
C VAL A 57 -0.01 10.28 -0.83
N GLU A 58 -0.41 10.47 -2.08
CA GLU A 58 0.28 11.42 -2.95
C GLU A 58 0.21 12.83 -2.40
N GLY A 59 -0.94 13.22 -1.85
CA GLY A 59 -1.09 14.54 -1.26
C GLY A 59 -0.21 14.77 -0.04
N ARG A 60 0.11 13.72 0.70
CA ARG A 60 0.89 13.82 1.93
C ARG A 60 2.38 13.61 1.70
N LEU A 61 2.75 12.76 0.75
CA LEU A 61 4.14 12.30 0.62
C LEU A 61 4.78 12.67 -0.71
N GLY A 62 4.00 13.11 -1.68
CA GLY A 62 4.53 13.54 -2.96
C GLY A 62 4.84 12.41 -3.93
N TRP A 63 4.53 11.16 -3.55
CA TRP A 63 4.67 10.02 -4.46
C TRP A 63 3.41 9.16 -4.36
N ARG A 64 3.12 8.42 -5.42
CA ARG A 64 1.89 7.66 -5.53
C ARG A 64 2.20 6.17 -5.64
N PRO A 65 1.77 5.36 -4.67
CA PRO A 65 1.92 3.91 -4.80
C PRO A 65 0.89 3.36 -5.77
N ASP A 66 1.19 2.21 -6.33
CA ASP A 66 0.24 1.47 -7.14
C ASP A 66 -0.38 0.42 -6.22
N VAL A 67 -1.65 0.55 -5.91
CA VAL A 67 -2.30 -0.30 -4.93
C VAL A 67 -3.19 -1.33 -5.61
N VAL A 68 -2.98 -2.58 -5.26
CA VAL A 68 -3.69 -3.72 -5.84
C VAL A 68 -4.39 -4.47 -4.71
N SER A 69 -5.62 -4.91 -4.97
CA SER A 69 -6.35 -5.71 -3.99
C SER A 69 -5.69 -7.09 -3.84
N ALA A 70 -5.57 -7.56 -2.61
CA ALA A 70 -5.06 -8.90 -2.34
C ALA A 70 -5.94 -9.99 -2.96
N ALA A 71 -7.21 -9.67 -3.22
CA ALA A 71 -8.14 -10.61 -3.85
C ALA A 71 -8.06 -10.60 -5.38
N ALA A 72 -7.28 -9.69 -5.97
CA ALA A 72 -7.18 -9.62 -7.42
C ALA A 72 -6.44 -10.83 -7.98
N PRO A 73 -6.88 -11.35 -9.15
CA PRO A 73 -6.15 -12.44 -9.80
C PRO A 73 -4.71 -12.02 -10.07
N GLY A 74 -3.77 -12.87 -9.71
CA GLY A 74 -2.36 -12.57 -9.94
C GLY A 74 -1.70 -11.70 -8.88
N ALA A 75 -2.42 -11.29 -7.85
CA ALA A 75 -1.82 -10.53 -6.76
C ALA A 75 -0.76 -11.39 -6.07
N ARG A 76 0.41 -10.80 -5.81
CA ARG A 76 1.53 -11.52 -5.18
C ARG A 76 2.03 -10.73 -3.99
N PRO A 77 1.37 -10.89 -2.83
CA PRO A 77 1.80 -10.16 -1.64
C PRO A 77 3.14 -10.69 -1.14
N GLY A 78 4.05 -9.75 -0.90
CA GLY A 78 5.35 -10.05 -0.32
C GLY A 78 5.36 -9.78 1.17
N ARG A 79 6.48 -9.29 1.68
CA ARG A 79 6.57 -8.98 3.10
C ARG A 79 5.72 -7.76 3.44
N ALA A 80 5.31 -7.67 4.70
CA ALA A 80 4.52 -6.54 5.15
C ALA A 80 5.31 -5.23 5.00
N VAL A 81 4.62 -4.17 4.61
CA VAL A 81 5.22 -2.84 4.55
C VAL A 81 5.60 -2.44 5.97
N GLY A 82 6.83 -2.00 6.14
CA GLY A 82 7.36 -1.62 7.44
C GLY A 82 8.00 -2.74 8.22
N ALA A 83 7.84 -3.99 7.79
CA ALA A 83 8.53 -5.09 8.45
C ALA A 83 10.01 -5.03 8.11
N THR A 84 10.85 -5.08 9.12
CA THR A 84 12.27 -5.12 8.87
C THR A 84 12.66 -6.56 8.55
N SER A 85 13.48 -6.69 7.54
CA SER A 85 14.10 -7.96 7.20
C SER A 85 15.21 -8.19 8.20
N ASN A 86 14.82 -8.40 9.41
CA ASN A 86 15.80 -8.47 10.46
C ASN A 86 16.35 -9.87 10.58
N VAL A 87 17.60 -9.98 10.30
CA VAL A 87 18.34 -11.24 10.40
C VAL A 87 19.19 -11.30 11.63
N ALA A 88 18.82 -10.59 12.59
CA ALA A 88 19.60 -10.59 13.81
C ALA A 88 19.78 -11.98 14.35
#